data_0049411f5c2b61a6e5e2de465bab4d72
#
_entry.id   0049411f5c2b61a6e5e2de465bab4d72
#
_cell.length_a   1.000
_cell.length_b   1.000
_cell.length_c   1.000
_cell.angle_alpha   90.00
_cell.angle_beta   90.00
_cell.angle_gamma   90.00
#
_symmetry.space_group_name_H-M   'P 1'
#
loop_
_entity.id
_entity.type
_entity.pdbx_description
1 polymer ?
#
loop_
_entity_poly.entity_id
_entity_poly.type
_entity_poly.pdbx_seq_one_letter_code
_entity_poly.pdbx_strand_id
1 'polypeptide(L)'
;MSEKTNAAKVWLEQNGISIDQKPVIILCGSVFYFRIPRALWQDRLNKLKEAGYNCIDVYIPWNYHELVEGGWDFSGERDVEAFLQMAVEAGLWIVARPGPYICSEWDGGALPAYLHTYRGMRIRDNDPFYLK
;
A
#
# COMPACT_ATOMS: atom_id res chain seq x y z
N MET A 1 -1.92 -18.61 -21.67
CA MET A 1 -2.64 -19.33 -20.60
C MET A 1 -2.27 -18.61 -19.31
N SER A 2 -3.19 -17.81 -18.76
CA SER A 2 -2.99 -17.10 -17.49
C SER A 2 -3.01 -18.14 -16.37
N GLU A 3 -1.89 -18.41 -15.74
CA GLU A 3 -1.86 -19.10 -14.45
C GLU A 3 -2.71 -18.28 -13.47
N LYS A 4 -3.84 -18.84 -13.07
CA LYS A 4 -4.60 -18.32 -11.94
C LYS A 4 -3.71 -18.49 -10.72
N THR A 5 -3.00 -17.46 -10.32
CA THR A 5 -2.38 -17.38 -8.99
C THR A 5 -3.50 -17.63 -7.98
N ASN A 6 -3.43 -18.76 -7.31
CA ASN A 6 -4.40 -19.14 -6.30
C ASN A 6 -4.11 -18.23 -5.10
N ALA A 7 -4.85 -17.11 -4.99
CA ALA A 7 -4.67 -16.16 -3.91
C ALA A 7 -4.88 -16.88 -2.58
N ALA A 8 -3.96 -16.68 -1.63
CA ALA A 8 -4.07 -17.24 -0.29
C ALA A 8 -5.37 -16.80 0.37
N LYS A 9 -6.06 -17.73 1.01
CA LYS A 9 -7.33 -17.44 1.70
C LYS A 9 -7.03 -17.03 3.15
N VAL A 10 -7.51 -15.84 3.51
CA VAL A 10 -7.37 -15.28 4.85
C VAL A 10 -8.70 -15.42 5.59
N TRP A 11 -8.63 -15.94 6.82
CA TRP A 11 -9.79 -16.10 7.70
C TRP A 11 -9.53 -15.35 9.01
N LEU A 12 -10.55 -14.63 9.47
CA LEU A 12 -10.58 -14.05 10.81
C LEU A 12 -11.31 -15.04 11.72
N GLU A 13 -10.63 -15.50 12.74
CA GLU A 13 -11.16 -16.46 13.71
C GLU A 13 -11.28 -15.81 15.09
N GLN A 14 -11.97 -16.47 16.02
CA GLN A 14 -12.16 -15.93 17.37
C GLN A 14 -10.83 -15.63 18.07
N ASN A 15 -9.79 -16.42 17.82
CA ASN A 15 -8.50 -16.34 18.50
C ASN A 15 -7.35 -15.83 17.61
N GLY A 16 -7.64 -15.32 16.40
CA GLY A 16 -6.58 -14.81 15.53
C GLY A 16 -6.89 -14.87 14.03
N ILE A 17 -5.82 -14.99 13.27
CA ILE A 17 -5.86 -15.05 11.81
C ILE A 17 -5.33 -16.41 11.36
N SER A 18 -5.99 -17.02 10.40
CA SER A 18 -5.44 -18.15 9.66
C SER A 18 -5.29 -17.83 8.18
N ILE A 19 -4.21 -18.33 7.58
CA ILE A 19 -3.94 -18.24 6.15
C ILE A 19 -3.85 -19.66 5.62
N ASP A 20 -4.67 -19.96 4.62
CA ASP A 20 -4.81 -21.32 4.06
C ASP A 20 -5.03 -22.39 5.17
N GLN A 21 -5.93 -22.05 6.12
CA GLN A 21 -6.31 -22.89 7.28
C GLN A 21 -5.17 -23.13 8.30
N LYS A 22 -4.09 -22.39 8.23
CA LYS A 22 -3.00 -22.44 9.20
C LYS A 22 -3.05 -21.20 10.09
N PRO A 23 -3.11 -21.33 11.41
CA PRO A 23 -3.05 -20.18 12.31
C PRO A 23 -1.70 -19.47 12.17
N VAL A 24 -1.74 -18.15 12.11
CA VAL A 24 -0.57 -17.32 11.84
C VAL A 24 -0.53 -16.13 12.80
N ILE A 25 0.66 -15.86 13.31
CA ILE A 25 0.96 -14.60 14.01
C ILE A 25 1.55 -13.65 12.96
N ILE A 26 0.87 -12.53 12.73
CA ILE A 26 1.34 -11.50 11.81
C ILE A 26 2.34 -10.60 12.54
N LEU A 27 3.60 -10.64 12.10
CA LEU A 27 4.63 -9.70 12.50
C LEU A 27 4.85 -8.73 11.33
N CYS A 28 4.22 -7.56 11.44
CA CYS A 28 4.12 -6.60 10.35
C CYS A 28 5.05 -5.41 10.56
N GLY A 29 5.81 -5.03 9.53
CA GLY A 29 6.61 -3.82 9.49
C GLY A 29 6.13 -2.86 8.42
N SER A 30 6.07 -1.55 8.73
CA SER A 30 5.68 -0.52 7.76
C SER A 30 6.82 -0.21 6.81
N VAL A 31 6.56 -0.25 5.51
CA VAL A 31 7.53 0.10 4.46
C VAL A 31 6.94 1.10 3.49
N PHE A 32 7.60 2.22 3.35
CA PHE A 32 7.15 3.32 2.52
C PHE A 32 7.99 3.41 1.24
N TYR A 33 7.59 2.65 0.17
CA TYR A 33 8.31 2.63 -1.10
C TYR A 33 8.55 4.03 -1.67
N PHE A 34 7.61 4.95 -1.48
CA PHE A 34 7.67 6.33 -1.93
C PHE A 34 8.72 7.21 -1.20
N ARG A 35 9.36 6.68 -0.15
CA ARG A 35 10.48 7.30 0.59
C ARG A 35 11.81 6.57 0.41
N ILE A 36 11.80 5.48 -0.33
CA ILE A 36 12.95 4.61 -0.52
C ILE A 36 13.29 4.59 -2.01
N PRO A 37 14.50 4.94 -2.44
CA PRO A 37 14.91 4.78 -3.82
C PRO A 37 14.65 3.36 -4.33
N ARG A 38 14.11 3.21 -5.53
CA ARG A 38 13.74 1.91 -6.12
C ARG A 38 14.88 0.88 -6.03
N ALA A 39 16.10 1.32 -6.27
CA ALA A 39 17.30 0.46 -6.21
C ALA A 39 17.53 -0.19 -4.82
N LEU A 40 16.92 0.34 -3.78
CA LEU A 40 17.04 -0.17 -2.41
C LEU A 40 15.82 -0.98 -1.93
N TRP A 41 14.74 -1.10 -2.73
CA TRP A 41 13.53 -1.79 -2.31
C TRP A 41 13.81 -3.24 -1.89
N GLN A 42 14.50 -4.00 -2.73
CA GLN A 42 14.82 -5.39 -2.44
C GLN A 42 15.67 -5.54 -1.17
N ASP A 43 16.68 -4.67 -0.98
CA ASP A 43 17.52 -4.68 0.23
C ASP A 43 16.70 -4.45 1.50
N ARG A 44 15.75 -3.51 1.47
CA ARG A 44 14.90 -3.21 2.62
C ARG A 44 13.93 -4.35 2.94
N LEU A 45 13.33 -4.95 1.92
CA LEU A 45 12.43 -6.10 2.08
C LEU A 45 13.19 -7.31 2.65
N ASN A 46 14.39 -7.59 2.15
CA ASN A 46 15.22 -8.68 2.64
C ASN A 46 15.59 -8.48 4.11
N LYS A 47 15.99 -7.27 4.51
CA LYS A 47 16.33 -6.94 5.90
C LYS A 47 15.13 -7.12 6.86
N LEU A 48 13.93 -6.79 6.43
CA LEU A 48 12.73 -7.09 7.22
C LEU A 48 12.52 -8.59 7.37
N LYS A 49 12.68 -9.34 6.30
CA LYS A 49 12.57 -10.79 6.35
C LYS A 49 13.60 -11.43 7.28
N GLU A 50 14.86 -10.99 7.20
CA GLU A 50 15.96 -11.41 8.06
C GLU A 50 15.71 -11.07 9.55
N ALA A 51 15.05 -9.93 9.81
CA ALA A 51 14.64 -9.53 11.15
C ALA A 51 13.42 -10.31 11.71
N GLY A 52 12.88 -11.26 10.95
CA GLY A 52 11.78 -12.13 11.37
C GLY A 52 10.38 -11.63 11.05
N TYR A 53 10.23 -10.53 10.32
CA TYR A 53 8.93 -10.07 9.84
C TYR A 53 8.39 -11.02 8.76
N ASN A 54 7.08 -11.24 8.77
CA ASN A 54 6.38 -12.05 7.77
C ASN A 54 5.34 -11.26 6.98
N CYS A 55 5.19 -9.98 7.29
CA CYS A 55 4.23 -9.08 6.68
C CYS A 55 4.80 -7.67 6.57
N ILE A 56 4.38 -6.94 5.56
CA ILE A 56 4.56 -5.50 5.46
C ILE A 56 3.20 -4.80 5.41
N ASP A 57 3.09 -3.60 5.99
CA ASP A 57 2.01 -2.69 5.68
C ASP A 57 2.52 -1.56 4.78
N VAL A 58 1.74 -1.25 3.76
CA VAL A 58 2.13 -0.34 2.69
C VAL A 58 1.04 0.70 2.47
N TYR A 59 1.35 1.95 2.73
CA TYR A 59 0.52 3.06 2.28
C TYR A 59 0.72 3.31 0.79
N ILE A 60 -0.36 3.65 0.10
CA ILE A 60 -0.34 4.06 -1.30
C ILE A 60 -0.81 5.51 -1.36
N PRO A 61 0.12 6.49 -1.43
CA PRO A 61 -0.26 7.89 -1.35
C PRO A 61 -0.92 8.36 -2.65
N TRP A 62 -2.13 8.88 -2.56
CA TRP A 62 -2.86 9.36 -3.73
C TRP A 62 -2.09 10.46 -4.47
N ASN A 63 -1.64 11.51 -3.76
CA ASN A 63 -0.92 12.64 -4.38
C ASN A 63 0.48 12.28 -4.93
N TYR A 64 1.02 11.11 -4.59
CA TYR A 64 2.26 10.60 -5.17
C TYR A 64 2.03 10.02 -6.57
N HIS A 65 0.87 9.44 -6.79
CA HIS A 65 0.49 8.81 -8.05
C HIS A 65 -0.33 9.73 -8.95
N GLU A 66 -1.07 10.68 -8.39
CA GLU A 66 -1.88 11.64 -9.14
C GLU A 66 -1.55 13.06 -8.71
N LEU A 67 -0.53 13.65 -9.36
CA LEU A 67 -0.11 15.04 -9.10
C LEU A 67 -1.07 16.07 -9.71
N VAL A 68 -1.64 15.73 -10.86
CA VAL A 68 -2.61 16.52 -11.60
C VAL A 68 -3.84 15.67 -11.83
N GLU A 69 -5.02 16.25 -11.71
CA GLU A 69 -6.28 15.52 -11.84
C GLU A 69 -6.35 14.70 -13.15
N GLY A 70 -6.57 13.39 -13.01
CA GLY A 70 -6.57 12.42 -14.11
C GLY A 70 -5.18 11.98 -14.60
N GLY A 71 -4.11 12.58 -14.08
CA GLY A 71 -2.73 12.29 -14.48
C GLY A 71 -2.06 11.25 -13.58
N TRP A 72 -2.50 9.99 -13.67
CA TRP A 72 -1.95 8.89 -12.89
C TRP A 72 -0.59 8.43 -13.41
N ASP A 73 0.37 8.22 -12.49
CA ASP A 73 1.70 7.70 -12.79
C ASP A 73 2.06 6.56 -11.82
N PHE A 74 2.29 5.38 -12.38
CA PHE A 74 2.73 4.17 -11.70
C PHE A 74 4.05 3.65 -12.28
N SER A 75 4.91 4.53 -12.78
CA SER A 75 6.18 4.17 -13.39
C SER A 75 7.39 4.52 -12.53
N GLY A 76 8.54 3.90 -12.80
CA GLY A 76 9.81 4.21 -12.14
C GLY A 76 9.74 4.07 -10.61
N GLU A 77 9.99 5.15 -9.89
CA GLU A 77 9.91 5.20 -8.41
C GLU A 77 8.46 5.07 -7.89
N ARG A 78 7.46 5.23 -8.76
CA ARG A 78 6.03 5.13 -8.46
C ARG A 78 5.43 3.77 -8.77
N ASP A 79 6.23 2.81 -9.22
CA ASP A 79 5.79 1.47 -9.61
C ASP A 79 5.49 0.62 -8.37
N VAL A 80 4.32 0.88 -7.77
CA VAL A 80 3.87 0.15 -6.58
C VAL A 80 3.65 -1.33 -6.87
N GLU A 81 3.23 -1.68 -8.09
CA GLU A 81 3.03 -3.09 -8.49
C GLU A 81 4.35 -3.87 -8.41
N ALA A 82 5.43 -3.32 -8.98
CA ALA A 82 6.74 -3.95 -8.88
C ALA A 82 7.23 -4.05 -7.43
N PHE A 83 6.98 -3.03 -6.59
CA PHE A 83 7.33 -3.09 -5.18
C PHE A 83 6.58 -4.21 -4.44
N LEU A 84 5.27 -4.32 -4.65
CA LEU A 84 4.45 -5.36 -4.04
C LEU A 84 4.85 -6.75 -4.52
N GLN A 85 5.18 -6.90 -5.81
CA GLN A 85 5.67 -8.16 -6.36
C GLN A 85 6.99 -8.57 -5.71
N MET A 86 7.95 -7.66 -5.53
CA MET A 86 9.20 -7.93 -4.80
C MET A 86 8.95 -8.38 -3.36
N ALA A 87 7.95 -7.81 -2.68
CA ALA A 87 7.58 -8.22 -1.33
C ALA A 87 7.02 -9.66 -1.29
N VAL A 88 6.17 -10.01 -2.26
CA VAL A 88 5.64 -11.37 -2.40
C VAL A 88 6.77 -12.37 -2.68
N GLU A 89 7.70 -12.03 -3.56
CA GLU A 89 8.87 -12.87 -3.89
C GLU A 89 9.81 -13.05 -2.69
N ALA A 90 9.92 -12.04 -1.81
CA ALA A 90 10.62 -12.14 -0.53
C ALA A 90 9.86 -13.00 0.50
N GLY A 91 8.65 -13.48 0.19
CA GLY A 91 7.81 -14.28 1.09
C GLY A 91 7.19 -13.47 2.21
N LEU A 92 6.83 -12.22 1.95
CA LEU A 92 6.14 -11.32 2.87
C LEU A 92 4.66 -11.20 2.47
N TRP A 93 3.78 -11.28 3.44
CA TRP A 93 2.38 -10.88 3.24
C TRP A 93 2.26 -9.36 3.17
N ILE A 94 1.15 -8.87 2.63
CA ILE A 94 0.95 -7.45 2.38
C ILE A 94 -0.38 -7.00 2.97
N VAL A 95 -0.34 -5.96 3.79
CA VAL A 95 -1.50 -5.17 4.20
C VAL A 95 -1.47 -3.87 3.40
N ALA A 96 -2.24 -3.79 2.32
CA ALA A 96 -2.34 -2.59 1.50
C ALA A 96 -3.27 -1.56 2.16
N ARG A 97 -2.81 -0.32 2.22
CA ARG A 97 -3.52 0.84 2.81
C ARG A 97 -3.63 1.97 1.78
N PRO A 98 -4.60 1.88 0.85
CA PRO A 98 -4.67 2.78 -0.30
C PRO A 98 -5.16 4.20 0.02
N GLY A 99 -5.57 4.46 1.21
CA GLY A 99 -6.10 5.77 1.57
C GLY A 99 -7.63 5.84 1.45
N PRO A 100 -8.21 6.96 0.94
CA PRO A 100 -7.59 8.13 0.27
C PRO A 100 -6.69 9.00 1.16
N TYR A 101 -7.02 9.18 2.45
CA TYR A 101 -6.15 9.84 3.43
C TYR A 101 -5.26 8.82 4.11
N ILE A 102 -3.96 9.08 4.15
CA ILE A 102 -3.00 8.28 4.90
C ILE A 102 -2.38 9.10 6.05
N CYS A 103 -2.11 8.44 7.16
CA CYS A 103 -1.52 9.05 8.35
C CYS A 103 -0.07 8.57 8.50
N SER A 104 0.79 9.00 7.58
CA SER A 104 2.19 8.54 7.51
C SER A 104 3.18 9.70 7.47
N GLU A 105 2.84 10.84 8.08
CA GLU A 105 3.64 12.07 8.02
C GLU A 105 3.98 12.45 6.56
N TRP A 106 3.01 12.26 5.67
CA TRP A 106 3.10 12.60 4.27
C TRP A 106 2.28 13.86 3.97
N ASP A 107 2.76 14.67 3.04
CA ASP A 107 2.20 15.96 2.67
C ASP A 107 0.68 15.89 2.40
N GLY A 108 -0.08 16.75 3.07
CA GLY A 108 -1.54 16.81 2.96
C GLY A 108 -2.27 15.49 3.32
N GLY A 109 -1.62 14.54 4.01
CA GLY A 109 -2.19 13.21 4.24
C GLY A 109 -2.39 12.41 2.96
N ALA A 110 -1.59 12.70 1.94
CA ALA A 110 -1.63 12.17 0.59
C ALA A 110 -2.84 12.61 -0.28
N LEU A 111 -3.57 13.60 0.15
CA LEU A 111 -4.63 14.18 -0.69
C LEU A 111 -4.00 15.08 -1.76
N PRO A 112 -4.35 14.94 -3.05
CA PRO A 112 -3.84 15.81 -4.10
C PRO A 112 -4.19 17.27 -3.89
N ALA A 113 -3.24 18.17 -4.16
CA ALA A 113 -3.42 19.61 -3.95
C ALA A 113 -4.56 20.21 -4.78
N TYR A 114 -4.86 19.66 -5.96
CA TYR A 114 -5.96 20.13 -6.80
C TYR A 114 -7.33 20.00 -6.12
N LEU A 115 -7.52 19.08 -5.18
CA LEU A 115 -8.76 18.95 -4.42
C LEU A 115 -9.13 20.25 -3.68
N HIS A 116 -8.13 21.01 -3.22
CA HIS A 116 -8.35 22.30 -2.55
C HIS A 116 -8.83 23.41 -3.48
N THR A 117 -8.81 23.19 -4.79
CA THR A 117 -9.37 24.14 -5.77
C THR A 117 -10.90 24.06 -5.87
N TYR A 118 -11.49 22.94 -5.44
CA TYR A 118 -12.94 22.75 -5.42
C TYR A 118 -13.57 23.47 -4.23
N ARG A 119 -14.25 24.60 -4.53
CA ARG A 119 -14.84 25.43 -3.49
C ARG A 119 -15.96 24.71 -2.76
N GLY A 120 -15.84 24.62 -1.44
CA GLY A 120 -16.85 24.00 -0.59
C GLY A 120 -16.81 22.46 -0.54
N MET A 121 -15.84 21.83 -1.19
CA MET A 121 -15.63 20.38 -1.09
C MET A 121 -15.36 19.97 0.36
N ARG A 122 -15.97 18.88 0.77
CA ARG A 122 -15.81 18.30 2.10
C ARG A 122 -15.04 16.99 2.01
N ILE A 123 -13.88 16.96 2.64
CA ILE A 123 -13.05 15.76 2.74
C ILE A 123 -13.68 14.80 3.76
N ARG A 124 -13.64 13.50 3.49
CA ARG A 124 -14.19 12.43 4.35
C ARG A 124 -15.72 12.52 4.54
N ASP A 125 -16.42 12.98 3.52
CA ASP A 125 -17.86 13.06 3.48
C ASP A 125 -18.36 12.53 2.12
N ASN A 126 -19.66 12.33 1.98
CA ASN A 126 -20.34 12.02 0.71
C ASN A 126 -20.37 13.26 -0.20
N ASP A 127 -19.20 13.76 -0.52
CA ASP A 127 -19.02 14.88 -1.41
C ASP A 127 -18.76 14.38 -2.84
N PRO A 128 -19.50 14.83 -3.86
CA PRO A 128 -19.39 14.31 -5.23
C PRO A 128 -18.03 14.58 -5.88
N PHE A 129 -17.31 15.62 -5.45
CA PHE A 129 -15.96 15.88 -5.94
C PHE A 129 -14.91 15.02 -5.24
N TYR A 130 -15.14 14.65 -3.98
CA TYR A 130 -14.24 13.81 -3.21
C TYR A 130 -14.39 12.33 -3.54
N LEU A 131 -15.59 11.89 -3.96
CA LEU A 131 -15.90 10.48 -4.27
C LEU A 131 -15.79 10.16 -5.78
N LYS A 132 -15.39 11.12 -6.61
CA LYS A 132 -15.23 10.96 -8.05
C LYS A 132 -14.04 10.10 -8.39
#